data_ea052c5e13f8a4955dc5e273eeae18df
#
_entry.id   ea052c5e13f8a4955dc5e273eeae18df
#
_cell.length_a   1.000
_cell.length_b   1.000
_cell.length_c   1.000
_cell.angle_alpha   90.00
_cell.angle_beta   90.00
_cell.angle_gamma   90.00
#
_symmetry.space_group_name_H-M   'P 1'
#
loop_
_entity.id
_entity.type
_entity.pdbx_description
1 polymer ?
#
loop_
_entity_poly.entity_id
_entity_poly.type
_entity_poly.pdbx_seq_one_letter_code
_entity_poly.pdbx_strand_id
1 'polypeptide(L)'
;MLQGRDAQDPLFLQVKEATRSVLEDHLPKSRYRNPGERVVQGQRMMQAASDIFLGWTKGVQANRYLYWRQLRDMKGSALVDTMSALMLEYYAGLCGWTLARAHARSGDAIAIDAYLGTADGFDTAITDFSQRYADQNEADYQAFVDAVRSGRIPAVEGL
;
A
#
# COMPACT_ATOMS: atom_id res chain seq x y z
N MET A 1 -7.26 -19.69 11.81
CA MET A 1 -7.13 -19.54 13.27
C MET A 1 -6.02 -20.46 13.73
N LEU A 2 -5.12 -19.99 14.55
CA LEU A 2 -4.15 -20.79 15.28
C LEU A 2 -4.57 -20.82 16.75
N GLN A 3 -4.32 -21.91 17.42
CA GLN A 3 -4.55 -22.03 18.85
C GLN A 3 -3.28 -21.61 19.59
N GLY A 4 -3.39 -20.72 20.57
CA GLY A 4 -2.33 -20.36 21.48
C GLY A 4 -2.18 -21.36 22.63
N ARG A 5 -2.10 -20.88 23.88
CA ARG A 5 -1.89 -21.73 25.05
C ARG A 5 -3.06 -22.66 25.35
N ASP A 6 -4.28 -22.21 25.11
CA ASP A 6 -5.51 -22.95 25.38
C ASP A 6 -6.62 -22.56 24.39
N ALA A 7 -7.81 -23.11 24.57
CA ALA A 7 -8.96 -22.88 23.67
C ALA A 7 -9.51 -21.45 23.74
N GLN A 8 -9.20 -20.68 24.79
CA GLN A 8 -9.60 -19.30 24.94
C GLN A 8 -8.54 -18.30 24.44
N ASP A 9 -7.41 -18.79 23.93
CA ASP A 9 -6.33 -18.00 23.37
C ASP A 9 -6.20 -18.21 21.83
N PRO A 10 -7.22 -17.84 21.02
CA PRO A 10 -7.16 -18.00 19.57
C PRO A 10 -6.40 -16.86 18.91
N LEU A 11 -5.50 -17.18 17.99
CA LEU A 11 -4.89 -16.22 17.10
C LEU A 11 -5.59 -16.25 15.73
N PHE A 12 -6.15 -15.14 15.32
CA PHE A 12 -6.80 -15.01 14.02
C PHE A 12 -5.80 -14.54 12.95
N LEU A 13 -5.82 -15.20 11.82
CA LEU A 13 -5.07 -14.82 10.63
C LEU A 13 -6.02 -14.28 9.57
N GLN A 14 -5.62 -13.20 8.94
CA GLN A 14 -6.26 -12.70 7.73
C GLN A 14 -5.62 -13.40 6.53
N VAL A 15 -6.42 -14.11 5.74
CA VAL A 15 -6.00 -14.75 4.50
C VAL A 15 -6.51 -13.93 3.33
N LYS A 16 -5.65 -13.67 2.35
CA LYS A 16 -5.99 -12.92 1.13
C LYS A 16 -5.47 -13.63 -0.09
N GLU A 17 -6.19 -13.50 -1.19
CA GLU A 17 -5.70 -13.92 -2.50
C GLU A 17 -4.67 -12.93 -3.02
N ALA A 18 -3.63 -13.46 -3.65
CA ALA A 18 -2.63 -12.68 -4.35
C ALA A 18 -2.67 -13.03 -5.84
N THR A 19 -2.80 -12.01 -6.66
CA THR A 19 -2.80 -12.12 -8.12
C THR A 19 -1.48 -11.61 -8.70
N ARG A 20 -1.32 -11.70 -10.01
CA ARG A 20 -0.23 -11.06 -10.74
C ARG A 20 -0.21 -9.55 -10.43
N SER A 21 0.96 -8.96 -10.36
CA SER A 21 1.08 -7.51 -10.18
C SER A 21 0.56 -6.76 -11.41
N VAL A 22 -0.25 -5.73 -11.20
CA VAL A 22 -0.67 -4.82 -12.28
C VAL A 22 0.51 -4.09 -12.92
N LEU A 23 1.61 -3.92 -12.19
CA LEU A 23 2.84 -3.31 -12.71
C LEU A 23 3.52 -4.17 -13.78
N GLU A 24 3.24 -5.47 -13.85
CA GLU A 24 3.79 -6.37 -14.87
C GLU A 24 3.20 -6.13 -16.28
N ASP A 25 2.23 -5.25 -16.41
CA ASP A 25 1.76 -4.75 -17.71
C ASP A 25 2.72 -3.68 -18.28
N HIS A 26 3.56 -3.07 -17.43
CA HIS A 26 4.45 -1.96 -17.77
C HIS A 26 5.92 -2.22 -17.43
N LEU A 27 6.21 -3.20 -16.57
CA LEU A 27 7.53 -3.52 -16.06
C LEU A 27 7.86 -5.01 -16.26
N PRO A 28 9.13 -5.41 -16.18
CA PRO A 28 9.51 -6.82 -16.21
C PRO A 28 8.74 -7.62 -15.15
N LYS A 29 8.46 -8.88 -15.48
CA LYS A 29 7.77 -9.81 -14.58
C LYS A 29 8.50 -9.93 -13.24
N SER A 30 7.72 -10.10 -12.19
CA SER A 30 8.27 -10.38 -10.87
C SER A 30 9.18 -11.61 -10.88
N ARG A 31 10.28 -11.54 -10.13
CA ARG A 31 11.18 -12.69 -9.91
C ARG A 31 10.52 -13.83 -9.12
N TYR A 32 9.44 -13.54 -8.39
CA TYR A 32 8.70 -14.52 -7.61
C TYR A 32 7.63 -15.19 -8.47
N ARG A 33 7.68 -16.52 -8.56
CA ARG A 33 6.69 -17.30 -9.32
C ARG A 33 5.34 -17.37 -8.60
N ASN A 34 5.34 -17.28 -7.28
CA ASN A 34 4.13 -17.26 -6.45
C ASN A 34 3.77 -15.81 -6.10
N PRO A 35 2.62 -15.28 -6.56
CA PRO A 35 2.18 -13.93 -6.22
C PRO A 35 2.06 -13.67 -4.71
N GLY A 36 1.68 -14.67 -3.91
CA GLY A 36 1.64 -14.56 -2.45
C GLY A 36 3.04 -14.39 -1.85
N GLU A 37 4.04 -15.11 -2.39
CA GLU A 37 5.43 -14.91 -2.03
C GLU A 37 5.89 -13.48 -2.32
N ARG A 38 5.59 -12.97 -3.51
CA ARG A 38 5.90 -11.57 -3.88
C ARG A 38 5.39 -10.58 -2.84
N VAL A 39 4.12 -10.73 -2.43
CA VAL A 39 3.51 -9.85 -1.42
C VAL A 39 4.22 -9.95 -0.08
N VAL A 40 4.47 -11.15 0.42
CA VAL A 40 5.12 -11.38 1.71
C VAL A 40 6.56 -10.87 1.72
N GLN A 41 7.33 -11.17 0.67
CA GLN A 41 8.73 -10.71 0.57
C GLN A 41 8.81 -9.18 0.43
N GLY A 42 7.87 -8.56 -0.30
CA GLY A 42 7.76 -7.11 -0.38
C GLY A 42 7.49 -6.49 0.99
N GLN A 43 6.55 -7.03 1.76
CA GLN A 43 6.27 -6.55 3.11
C GLN A 43 7.48 -6.69 4.03
N ARG A 44 8.15 -7.83 4.03
CA ARG A 44 9.35 -8.07 4.85
C ARG A 44 10.50 -7.12 4.50
N MET A 45 10.68 -6.83 3.23
CA MET A 45 11.72 -5.93 2.76
C MET A 45 11.45 -4.48 3.16
N MET A 46 10.21 -4.01 3.00
CA MET A 46 9.86 -2.61 3.23
C MET A 46 9.69 -2.25 4.71
N GLN A 47 9.33 -3.19 5.56
CA GLN A 47 9.04 -2.95 6.98
C GLN A 47 10.27 -3.18 7.86
N ALA A 48 10.43 -2.34 8.90
CA ALA A 48 11.50 -2.49 9.89
C ALA A 48 11.34 -3.76 10.74
N ALA A 49 10.08 -4.03 11.12
CA ALA A 49 9.66 -5.25 11.81
C ALA A 49 8.43 -5.77 11.07
N SER A 50 8.50 -7.00 10.62
CA SER A 50 7.39 -7.65 9.93
C SER A 50 6.64 -8.58 10.89
N ASP A 51 5.40 -8.89 10.53
CA ASP A 51 4.60 -9.88 11.21
C ASP A 51 5.27 -11.26 11.10
N ILE A 52 5.52 -11.92 12.22
CA ILE A 52 6.15 -13.25 12.29
C ILE A 52 5.26 -14.35 11.65
N PHE A 53 3.95 -14.09 11.55
CA PHE A 53 2.99 -15.01 10.94
C PHE A 53 2.82 -14.82 9.45
N LEU A 54 3.54 -13.87 8.82
CA LEU A 54 3.52 -13.71 7.37
C LEU A 54 3.93 -15.00 6.66
N GLY A 55 3.05 -15.48 5.78
CA GLY A 55 3.31 -16.66 4.99
C GLY A 55 2.47 -16.69 3.71
N TRP A 56 2.77 -17.63 2.83
CA TRP A 56 2.07 -17.82 1.56
C TRP A 56 1.94 -19.29 1.21
N THR A 57 0.97 -19.60 0.36
CA THR A 57 0.78 -20.94 -0.20
C THR A 57 0.10 -20.86 -1.57
N LYS A 58 0.15 -21.96 -2.28
CA LYS A 58 -0.74 -22.22 -3.41
C LYS A 58 -2.07 -22.74 -2.86
N GLY A 59 -3.17 -22.18 -3.31
CA GLY A 59 -4.50 -22.63 -2.93
C GLY A 59 -4.79 -24.06 -3.46
N VAL A 60 -5.79 -24.71 -2.87
CA VAL A 60 -6.25 -26.04 -3.29
C VAL A 60 -6.80 -26.00 -4.73
N GLN A 61 -7.49 -24.91 -5.08
CA GLN A 61 -7.94 -24.70 -6.46
C GLN A 61 -6.77 -24.28 -7.35
N ALA A 62 -6.77 -24.76 -8.58
CA ALA A 62 -5.73 -24.42 -9.55
C ALA A 62 -5.64 -22.89 -9.76
N ASN A 63 -4.42 -22.40 -9.83
CA ASN A 63 -4.07 -21.00 -10.08
C ASN A 63 -4.50 -19.97 -9.01
N ARG A 64 -4.92 -20.41 -7.84
CA ARG A 64 -5.09 -19.49 -6.71
C ARG A 64 -3.84 -19.47 -5.85
N TYR A 65 -3.40 -18.27 -5.47
CA TYR A 65 -2.27 -18.05 -4.58
C TYR A 65 -2.73 -17.20 -3.42
N LEU A 66 -2.34 -17.59 -2.22
CA LEU A 66 -2.79 -17.01 -0.99
C LEU A 66 -1.59 -16.52 -0.17
N TYR A 67 -1.80 -15.46 0.58
CA TYR A 67 -0.92 -15.05 1.65
C TYR A 67 -1.73 -14.75 2.89
N TRP A 68 -1.10 -14.81 4.04
CA TRP A 68 -1.74 -14.51 5.31
C TRP A 68 -0.85 -13.69 6.21
N ARG A 69 -1.47 -13.01 7.13
CA ARG A 69 -0.86 -12.22 8.20
C ARG A 69 -1.73 -12.28 9.44
N GLN A 70 -1.19 -11.86 10.58
CA GLN A 70 -2.01 -11.70 11.78
C GLN A 70 -3.16 -10.71 11.50
N LEU A 71 -4.36 -11.09 11.90
CA LEU A 71 -5.49 -10.18 11.90
C LEU A 71 -5.31 -9.19 13.05
N ARG A 72 -5.20 -7.91 12.71
CA ARG A 72 -5.22 -6.83 13.69
C ARG A 72 -6.61 -6.21 13.67
N ASP A 73 -7.32 -6.32 14.78
CA ASP A 73 -8.69 -5.81 14.98
C ASP A 73 -8.71 -4.37 15.50
N MET A 74 -7.77 -4.00 16.37
CA MET A 74 -7.64 -2.64 16.91
C MET A 74 -6.82 -1.76 15.97
N LYS A 75 -7.46 -1.23 14.92
CA LYS A 75 -6.83 -0.33 13.96
C LYS A 75 -7.38 1.08 14.16
N GLY A 76 -6.48 2.04 14.32
CA GLY A 76 -6.77 3.46 14.17
C GLY A 76 -6.57 3.89 12.71
N SER A 77 -7.30 4.92 12.31
CA SER A 77 -7.08 5.64 11.05
C SER A 77 -6.88 7.12 11.35
N ALA A 78 -5.95 7.73 10.64
CA ALA A 78 -5.77 9.17 10.70
C ALA A 78 -6.93 9.84 9.96
N LEU A 79 -7.68 10.69 10.66
CA LEU A 79 -8.78 11.46 10.07
C LEU A 79 -8.20 12.77 9.50
N VAL A 80 -7.62 12.68 8.31
CA VAL A 80 -6.88 13.78 7.67
C VAL A 80 -7.75 15.03 7.53
N ASP A 81 -9.03 14.87 7.19
CA ASP A 81 -9.97 15.99 6.97
C ASP A 81 -10.26 16.80 8.24
N THR A 82 -9.94 16.27 9.41
CA THR A 82 -10.17 16.93 10.71
C THR A 82 -8.88 17.43 11.35
N MET A 83 -7.73 17.24 10.72
CA MET A 83 -6.44 17.65 11.25
C MET A 83 -6.27 19.18 11.17
N SER A 84 -5.71 19.78 12.22
CA SER A 84 -5.15 21.13 12.12
C SER A 84 -3.93 21.15 11.20
N ALA A 85 -3.56 22.32 10.68
CA ALA A 85 -2.38 22.47 9.82
C ALA A 85 -1.11 21.90 10.48
N LEU A 86 -0.90 22.16 11.77
CA LEU A 86 0.24 21.63 12.53
C LEU A 86 0.23 20.11 12.63
N MET A 87 -0.93 19.52 12.89
CA MET A 87 -1.09 18.06 12.94
C MET A 87 -0.84 17.42 11.58
N LEU A 88 -1.32 18.07 10.51
CA LEU A 88 -1.14 17.59 9.15
C LEU A 88 0.35 17.64 8.74
N GLU A 89 1.05 18.71 9.08
CA GLU A 89 2.49 18.84 8.84
C GLU A 89 3.28 17.73 9.55
N TYR A 90 3.00 17.51 10.83
CA TYR A 90 3.63 16.43 11.59
C TYR A 90 3.34 15.05 10.98
N TYR A 91 2.08 14.80 10.63
CA TYR A 91 1.67 13.53 10.03
C TYR A 91 2.31 13.31 8.66
N ALA A 92 2.37 14.34 7.83
CA ALA A 92 3.04 14.30 6.53
C ALA A 92 4.56 14.00 6.69
N GLY A 93 5.22 14.64 7.64
CA GLY A 93 6.61 14.37 7.98
C GLY A 93 6.84 12.90 8.40
N LEU A 94 5.96 12.34 9.23
CA LEU A 94 6.01 10.94 9.63
C LEU A 94 5.81 9.98 8.44
N CYS A 95 4.89 10.30 7.55
CA CYS A 95 4.66 9.53 6.32
C CYS A 95 5.90 9.57 5.40
N GLY A 96 6.47 10.75 5.17
CA GLY A 96 7.69 10.92 4.37
C GLY A 96 8.88 10.16 4.94
N TRP A 97 9.10 10.24 6.25
CA TRP A 97 10.14 9.48 6.94
C TRP A 97 9.95 7.95 6.78
N THR A 98 8.70 7.48 6.90
CA THR A 98 8.39 6.05 6.73
C THR A 98 8.65 5.59 5.30
N LEU A 99 8.28 6.40 4.29
CA LEU A 99 8.56 6.13 2.88
C LEU A 99 10.06 6.12 2.59
N ALA A 100 10.81 7.08 3.09
CA ALA A 100 12.26 7.14 2.92
C ALA A 100 12.94 5.87 3.45
N ARG A 101 12.53 5.39 4.61
CA ARG A 101 13.03 4.13 5.18
C ARG A 101 12.67 2.90 4.36
N ALA A 102 11.47 2.86 3.78
CA ALA A 102 11.04 1.77 2.91
C ALA A 102 11.85 1.76 1.61
N HIS A 103 12.08 2.93 1.00
CA HIS A 103 12.89 3.09 -0.20
C HIS A 103 14.36 2.73 0.04
N ALA A 104 14.94 3.16 1.17
CA ALA A 104 16.31 2.82 1.55
C ALA A 104 16.53 1.31 1.75
N ARG A 105 15.49 0.56 2.13
CA ARG A 105 15.57 -0.90 2.26
C ARG A 105 15.35 -1.65 0.95
N SER A 106 14.58 -1.08 0.04
CA SER A 106 14.18 -1.74 -1.21
C SER A 106 15.02 -1.32 -2.41
N GLY A 107 15.72 -0.18 -2.33
CA GLY A 107 16.55 0.40 -3.37
C GLY A 107 17.98 0.64 -2.92
N ASP A 108 18.72 1.39 -3.73
CA ASP A 108 20.06 1.87 -3.42
C ASP A 108 19.94 3.23 -2.69
N ALA A 109 20.11 3.21 -1.36
CA ALA A 109 19.95 4.40 -0.53
C ALA A 109 20.96 5.50 -0.91
N ILE A 110 22.17 5.14 -1.34
CA ILE A 110 23.21 6.11 -1.73
C ILE A 110 22.83 6.77 -3.05
N ALA A 111 22.37 5.99 -4.03
CA ALA A 111 21.93 6.53 -5.31
C ALA A 111 20.69 7.42 -5.15
N ILE A 112 19.75 7.05 -4.27
CA ILE A 112 18.55 7.85 -3.95
C ILE A 112 18.97 9.18 -3.32
N ASP A 113 19.81 9.15 -2.30
CA ASP A 113 20.32 10.35 -1.63
C ASP A 113 21.06 11.29 -2.60
N ALA A 114 21.93 10.73 -3.43
CA ALA A 114 22.64 11.50 -4.45
C ALA A 114 21.71 12.12 -5.50
N TYR A 115 20.63 11.43 -5.88
CA TYR A 115 19.62 11.96 -6.81
C TYR A 115 18.81 13.09 -6.19
N LEU A 116 18.39 12.95 -4.95
CA LEU A 116 17.63 13.99 -4.22
C LEU A 116 18.51 15.23 -3.98
N GLY A 117 19.80 15.02 -3.67
CA GLY A 117 20.76 16.09 -3.41
C GLY A 117 20.44 16.87 -2.13
N THR A 118 21.08 18.03 -2.00
CA THR A 118 20.90 18.93 -0.85
C THR A 118 20.09 20.20 -1.19
N ALA A 119 19.71 20.37 -2.45
CA ALA A 119 18.90 21.49 -2.92
C ALA A 119 17.40 21.11 -2.88
N ASP A 120 16.56 22.13 -2.77
CA ASP A 120 15.10 21.99 -2.69
C ASP A 120 14.38 21.73 -4.03
N GLY A 121 15.15 21.48 -5.10
CA GLY A 121 14.60 21.32 -6.43
C GLY A 121 13.64 20.12 -6.56
N PHE A 122 13.93 19.00 -5.91
CA PHE A 122 13.04 17.83 -5.91
C PHE A 122 11.78 18.10 -5.07
N ASP A 123 11.93 18.74 -3.91
CA ASP A 123 10.82 19.05 -3.01
C ASP A 123 9.83 20.03 -3.66
N THR A 124 10.36 21.06 -4.34
CA THR A 124 9.56 22.01 -5.11
C THR A 124 8.81 21.30 -6.25
N ALA A 125 9.51 20.46 -7.02
CA ALA A 125 8.89 19.74 -8.14
C ALA A 125 7.78 18.78 -7.68
N ILE A 126 7.95 18.09 -6.56
CA ILE A 126 6.93 17.20 -5.99
C ILE A 126 5.75 17.99 -5.42
N THR A 127 6.00 19.13 -4.84
CA THR A 127 4.94 20.03 -4.33
C THR A 127 4.09 20.56 -5.49
N ASP A 128 4.71 21.08 -6.54
CA ASP A 128 4.02 21.53 -7.75
C ASP A 128 3.23 20.42 -8.45
N PHE A 129 3.83 19.21 -8.51
CA PHE A 129 3.15 18.05 -9.04
C PHE A 129 1.91 17.71 -8.21
N SER A 130 2.03 17.71 -6.88
CA SER A 130 0.95 17.34 -5.96
C SER A 130 -0.25 18.27 -6.09
N GLN A 131 -0.02 19.59 -6.22
CA GLN A 131 -1.08 20.55 -6.45
C GLN A 131 -1.80 20.31 -7.78
N ARG A 132 -1.04 20.22 -8.87
CA ARG A 132 -1.62 19.97 -10.20
C ARG A 132 -2.37 18.66 -10.29
N TYR A 133 -1.86 17.64 -9.60
CA TYR A 133 -2.50 16.33 -9.59
C TYR A 133 -3.77 16.32 -8.73
N ALA A 134 -3.83 17.12 -7.66
CA ALA A 134 -5.07 17.29 -6.89
C ALA A 134 -6.19 17.86 -7.75
N ASP A 135 -5.90 18.91 -8.53
CA ASP A 135 -6.87 19.51 -9.46
C ASP A 135 -7.30 18.51 -10.55
N GLN A 136 -6.34 17.77 -11.10
CA GLN A 136 -6.63 16.73 -12.10
C GLN A 136 -7.49 15.60 -11.51
N ASN A 137 -7.17 15.16 -10.29
CA ASN A 137 -7.94 14.11 -9.61
C ASN A 137 -9.39 14.54 -9.34
N GLU A 138 -9.63 15.79 -8.97
CA GLU A 138 -10.98 16.32 -8.81
C GLU A 138 -11.73 16.33 -10.15
N ALA A 139 -11.08 16.77 -11.22
CA ALA A 139 -11.68 16.75 -12.57
C ALA A 139 -12.01 15.32 -13.02
N ASP A 140 -11.11 14.36 -12.78
CA ASP A 140 -11.32 12.95 -13.09
C ASP A 140 -12.47 12.35 -12.27
N TYR A 141 -12.57 12.72 -10.99
CA TYR A 141 -13.66 12.28 -10.13
C TYR A 141 -15.02 12.81 -10.62
N GLN A 142 -15.12 14.08 -11.00
CA GLN A 142 -16.36 14.63 -11.56
C GLN A 142 -16.74 13.93 -12.87
N ALA A 143 -15.78 13.69 -13.76
CA ALA A 143 -16.02 12.95 -14.99
C ALA A 143 -16.50 11.50 -14.73
N PHE A 144 -15.96 10.85 -13.70
CA PHE A 144 -16.42 9.54 -13.27
C PHE A 144 -17.86 9.58 -12.73
N VAL A 145 -18.18 10.53 -11.86
CA VAL A 145 -19.54 10.72 -11.30
C VAL A 145 -20.55 10.94 -12.42
N ASP A 146 -20.23 11.78 -13.40
CA ASP A 146 -21.10 12.05 -14.54
C ASP A 146 -21.28 10.82 -15.43
N ALA A 147 -20.24 10.01 -15.60
CA ALA A 147 -20.31 8.76 -16.33
C ALA A 147 -21.25 7.73 -15.66
N VAL A 148 -21.22 7.66 -14.32
CA VAL A 148 -22.15 6.83 -13.54
C VAL A 148 -23.57 7.36 -13.65
N ARG A 149 -23.79 8.66 -13.42
CA ARG A 149 -25.11 9.28 -13.48
C ARG A 149 -25.77 9.19 -14.84
N SER A 150 -25.00 9.27 -15.91
CA SER A 150 -25.50 9.10 -17.28
C SER A 150 -25.72 7.65 -17.69
N GLY A 151 -25.39 6.68 -16.84
CA GLY A 151 -25.48 5.25 -17.16
C GLY A 151 -24.40 4.74 -18.11
N ARG A 152 -23.38 5.54 -18.44
CA ARG A 152 -22.24 5.12 -19.27
C ARG A 152 -21.38 4.05 -18.56
N ILE A 153 -21.30 4.13 -17.24
CA ILE A 153 -20.65 3.13 -16.40
C ILE A 153 -21.71 2.55 -15.47
N PRO A 154 -21.95 1.22 -15.49
CA PRO A 154 -22.85 0.59 -14.54
C PRO A 154 -22.25 0.65 -13.13
N ALA A 155 -23.05 1.08 -12.17
CA ALA A 155 -22.68 1.11 -10.77
C ALA A 155 -23.82 0.56 -9.89
N VAL A 156 -23.44 -0.08 -8.79
CA VAL A 156 -24.39 -0.54 -7.76
C VAL A 156 -24.10 0.27 -6.49
N GLU A 157 -25.12 0.97 -6.02
CA GLU A 157 -25.02 1.75 -4.78
C GLU A 157 -25.30 0.85 -3.57
N GLY A 158 -24.59 1.08 -2.47
CA GLY A 158 -24.91 0.49 -1.18
C GLY A 158 -24.38 -0.93 -0.93
N LEU A 159 -23.22 -1.28 -1.51
CA LEU A 159 -22.49 -2.51 -1.17
C LEU A 159 -21.68 -2.36 0.11
#